data_cde53682918d1caa3e0d508436b83569
#
_entry.id   cde53682918d1caa3e0d508436b83569
#
_cell.length_a   1.000
_cell.length_b   1.000
_cell.length_c   1.000
_cell.angle_alpha   90.00
_cell.angle_beta   90.00
_cell.angle_gamma   90.00
#
_symmetry.space_group_name_H-M   'P 1'
#
loop_
_entity.id
_entity.type
_entity.pdbx_description
1 polymer ?
#
loop_
_entity_poly.entity_id
_entity_poly.type
_entity_poly.pdbx_seq_one_letter_code
_entity_poly.pdbx_strand_id
1 'polypeptide(L)'
;MRRFLLTGLMASTLLINSTFAHATEPSPLIVATEQIALFENDSILPPIHPWSGASEALLLSAEQPWATPFEQQGYVSSPNYHDTMEWLDKLVDSSDVLQKISIGKSPQGRDIWMIIASQDGESTAQALSDNGKATVLVQAGIHSGEIDGKDAGMMLLRDISHSNKRELLENVNLLFIPIFSVDAHERSSQFNRVNQRGPVNMGWRTTANNLNLNRDYAKADALEMQHLIRAINIWQPDLYIDIHVTDGIDYQYDVTFGYNIAQGYSPSIFAWLESIYRPAVENALSEQGHIPGQLVFANDNTDMTKGLSLWNPSPRFSNGYGDARHLPTILIENHSLKPYKQRVLGTYVMLEQTLKTVAKNSTKLKSAINEDKYRNPSKLTISWQSETLAEGRDFKGIDYHIEQSPISGGKVVRWTGEPKLYKNLPIVANTKADITVTRPVAYYIPPQWSDVIERLSLHGIRMTRLKKPRTITTQQYQFSDPLFSSADYEGHQTVIAATSIHKINATLPTGTVRIPTDQPLGDLAMLLLEPQAEDSLFYWGMFNTIFTRTEYIEDYAVEPLAAKMLLENPALQAEFDLALKDQAFANDSKARLRWFYQRSPYYDNEYMKYPVLRASK
;
A
#
# COMPACT_ATOMS: atom_id res chain seq x y z
N MET A 1 -16.46 -60.34 -43.85
CA MET A 1 -15.72 -61.62 -44.11
C MET A 1 -14.29 -61.46 -43.58
N ARG A 2 -13.89 -62.44 -42.78
CA ARG A 2 -12.53 -62.76 -42.24
C ARG A 2 -11.86 -61.68 -41.39
N ARG A 3 -11.77 -61.83 -40.06
CA ARG A 3 -11.13 -62.84 -39.16
C ARG A 3 -9.58 -62.87 -39.25
N PHE A 4 -9.01 -62.62 -38.04
CA PHE A 4 -7.82 -63.21 -37.39
C PHE A 4 -6.54 -62.39 -37.53
N LEU A 5 -5.65 -62.21 -36.56
CA LEU A 5 -5.28 -63.02 -35.39
C LEU A 5 -4.57 -62.15 -34.33
N LEU A 6 -4.73 -62.53 -33.07
CA LEU A 6 -3.91 -62.13 -31.92
C LEU A 6 -2.46 -62.63 -32.06
N THR A 7 -1.50 -61.82 -31.67
CA THR A 7 -0.29 -62.28 -31.02
C THR A 7 0.05 -61.40 -29.84
N GLY A 8 0.09 -62.04 -28.69
CA GLY A 8 0.38 -61.40 -27.42
C GLY A 8 1.85 -61.08 -27.24
N LEU A 9 2.12 -59.97 -26.59
CA LEU A 9 3.42 -59.70 -25.99
C LEU A 9 3.19 -59.51 -24.50
N MET A 10 3.78 -60.38 -23.70
CA MET A 10 3.87 -60.25 -22.27
C MET A 10 4.63 -58.97 -21.92
N ALA A 11 3.97 -58.05 -21.28
CA ALA A 11 4.61 -56.95 -20.57
C ALA A 11 4.74 -57.35 -19.09
N SER A 12 5.97 -57.56 -18.68
CA SER A 12 6.35 -57.75 -17.28
C SER A 12 6.04 -56.48 -16.48
N THR A 13 5.03 -56.58 -15.63
CA THR A 13 4.70 -55.58 -14.64
C THR A 13 5.79 -55.53 -13.57
N LEU A 14 6.68 -54.55 -13.63
CA LEU A 14 7.45 -54.14 -12.46
C LEU A 14 6.49 -53.42 -11.50
N LEU A 15 6.13 -54.10 -10.43
CA LEU A 15 5.51 -53.50 -9.26
C LEU A 15 6.54 -52.58 -8.57
N ILE A 16 6.50 -51.31 -8.89
CA ILE A 16 7.15 -50.28 -8.06
C ILE A 16 6.19 -50.08 -6.88
N ASN A 17 6.51 -50.70 -5.74
CA ASN A 17 5.93 -50.33 -4.44
C ASN A 17 6.34 -48.88 -4.12
N SER A 18 5.60 -47.91 -4.59
CA SER A 18 5.61 -46.57 -4.00
C SER A 18 4.89 -46.65 -2.68
N THR A 19 5.63 -46.80 -1.59
CA THR A 19 5.14 -46.45 -0.25
C THR A 19 4.81 -44.95 -0.28
N PHE A 20 3.55 -44.63 -0.61
CA PHE A 20 3.00 -43.35 -0.21
C PHE A 20 3.10 -43.27 1.31
N ALA A 21 4.03 -42.49 1.82
CA ALA A 21 3.93 -42.02 3.17
C ALA A 21 2.57 -41.31 3.25
N HIS A 22 1.63 -41.94 3.94
CA HIS A 22 0.42 -41.27 4.38
C HIS A 22 0.93 -40.04 5.18
N ALA A 23 0.81 -38.84 4.62
CA ALA A 23 0.80 -37.66 5.42
C ALA A 23 -0.38 -37.89 6.39
N THR A 24 -0.04 -38.16 7.62
CA THR A 24 -1.02 -38.17 8.70
C THR A 24 -1.64 -36.77 8.66
N GLU A 25 -2.94 -36.70 8.35
CA GLU A 25 -3.71 -35.49 8.59
C GLU A 25 -3.35 -35.04 10.01
N PRO A 26 -3.04 -33.75 10.21
CA PRO A 26 -2.80 -33.26 11.54
C PRO A 26 -4.07 -33.62 12.34
N SER A 27 -3.93 -34.46 13.36
CA SER A 27 -5.01 -34.75 14.30
C SER A 27 -5.63 -33.38 14.69
N PRO A 28 -6.96 -33.23 14.67
CA PRO A 28 -7.57 -32.05 15.20
C PRO A 28 -7.03 -31.89 16.62
N LEU A 29 -6.31 -30.82 16.88
CA LEU A 29 -5.87 -30.48 18.22
C LEU A 29 -7.14 -30.27 19.03
N ILE A 30 -7.57 -31.36 19.72
CA ILE A 30 -8.52 -31.24 20.83
C ILE A 30 -7.72 -30.58 21.94
N VAL A 31 -7.66 -29.25 21.87
CA VAL A 31 -7.10 -28.43 22.96
C VAL A 31 -8.14 -28.54 24.08
N ALA A 32 -7.80 -29.27 25.13
CA ALA A 32 -8.62 -29.31 26.33
C ALA A 32 -8.79 -27.87 26.83
N THR A 33 -9.94 -27.56 27.45
CA THR A 33 -10.29 -26.20 27.94
C THR A 33 -9.19 -25.60 28.83
N GLU A 34 -8.41 -26.41 29.54
CA GLU A 34 -7.24 -26.00 30.33
C GLU A 34 -6.01 -25.62 29.47
N GLN A 35 -5.91 -26.05 28.21
CA GLN A 35 -4.86 -25.62 27.30
C GLN A 35 -5.21 -24.34 26.54
N ILE A 36 -6.48 -23.94 26.52
CA ILE A 36 -6.89 -22.65 25.92
C ILE A 36 -6.30 -21.48 26.73
N ALA A 37 -6.20 -21.62 28.03
CA ALA A 37 -5.55 -20.62 28.89
C ALA A 37 -4.04 -20.40 28.56
N LEU A 38 -3.37 -21.41 28.00
CA LEU A 38 -1.97 -21.33 27.58
C LEU A 38 -1.77 -20.51 26.29
N PHE A 39 -2.85 -20.27 25.54
CA PHE A 39 -2.85 -19.47 24.30
C PHE A 39 -3.55 -18.11 24.48
N GLU A 40 -3.85 -17.69 25.71
CA GLU A 40 -4.19 -16.30 25.97
C GLU A 40 -2.98 -15.46 25.53
N ASN A 41 -3.20 -14.51 24.63
CA ASN A 41 -2.16 -13.64 24.08
C ASN A 41 -1.31 -13.00 25.19
N ASP A 42 -1.91 -12.71 26.35
CA ASP A 42 -1.22 -12.16 27.51
C ASP A 42 -0.15 -13.07 28.11
N SER A 43 -0.24 -14.39 27.92
CA SER A 43 0.77 -15.34 28.44
C SER A 43 2.03 -15.43 27.58
N ILE A 44 1.97 -15.03 26.29
CA ILE A 44 3.07 -15.11 25.35
C ILE A 44 3.62 -13.75 24.94
N LEU A 45 2.85 -12.67 25.13
CA LEU A 45 3.25 -11.30 24.84
C LEU A 45 4.09 -10.70 26.00
N PRO A 46 4.87 -9.65 25.73
CA PRO A 46 5.61 -8.94 26.78
C PRO A 46 4.73 -8.44 27.93
N PRO A 47 5.26 -8.10 29.11
CA PRO A 47 4.47 -7.58 30.20
C PRO A 47 3.67 -6.34 29.82
N ILE A 48 2.44 -6.23 30.36
CA ILE A 48 1.61 -5.04 30.16
C ILE A 48 2.19 -3.88 30.96
N HIS A 49 2.34 -2.73 30.30
CA HIS A 49 2.62 -1.49 31.00
C HIS A 49 1.30 -0.89 31.50
N PRO A 50 1.12 -0.71 32.83
CA PRO A 50 -0.11 -0.15 33.38
C PRO A 50 -0.41 1.24 32.81
N TRP A 51 -1.66 1.47 32.46
CA TRP A 51 -2.11 2.74 31.93
C TRP A 51 -3.44 3.18 32.55
N SER A 52 -3.57 4.47 32.77
CA SER A 52 -4.82 5.16 33.07
C SER A 52 -4.74 6.57 32.50
N GLY A 53 -5.82 7.07 31.93
CA GLY A 53 -5.86 8.39 31.32
C GLY A 53 -7.20 9.10 31.48
N ALA A 54 -7.21 10.41 31.33
CA ALA A 54 -8.44 11.22 31.39
C ALA A 54 -9.45 10.81 30.31
N SER A 55 -8.99 10.24 29.19
CA SER A 55 -9.84 9.72 28.12
C SER A 55 -10.77 8.57 28.55
N GLU A 56 -10.53 7.92 29.72
CA GLU A 56 -11.48 6.92 30.26
C GLU A 56 -12.85 7.52 30.56
N ALA A 57 -12.95 8.83 30.80
CA ALA A 57 -14.22 9.53 30.97
C ALA A 57 -15.08 9.59 29.69
N LEU A 58 -14.55 9.22 28.54
CA LEU A 58 -15.29 9.11 27.26
C LEU A 58 -16.14 7.83 27.18
N LEU A 59 -15.86 6.86 28.03
CA LEU A 59 -16.55 5.57 28.02
C LEU A 59 -17.93 5.69 28.68
N LEU A 60 -18.90 5.02 28.10
CA LEU A 60 -20.22 4.80 28.72
C LEU A 60 -20.25 3.45 29.43
N SER A 61 -21.06 3.34 30.50
CA SER A 61 -21.38 2.03 31.07
C SER A 61 -22.30 1.24 30.14
N ALA A 62 -22.23 -0.09 30.20
CA ALA A 62 -22.92 -1.00 29.27
C ALA A 62 -24.45 -0.77 29.23
N GLU A 63 -25.03 -0.30 30.31
CA GLU A 63 -26.46 -0.07 30.47
C GLU A 63 -26.95 1.27 29.93
N GLN A 64 -26.02 2.16 29.57
CA GLN A 64 -26.39 3.48 29.05
C GLN A 64 -26.96 3.39 27.64
N PRO A 65 -27.98 4.18 27.33
CA PRO A 65 -28.44 4.33 25.95
C PRO A 65 -27.25 4.74 25.07
N TRP A 66 -27.15 4.13 23.90
CA TRP A 66 -26.08 4.39 22.93
C TRP A 66 -24.68 3.92 23.34
N ALA A 67 -24.51 3.13 24.41
CA ALA A 67 -23.28 2.41 24.61
C ALA A 67 -22.97 1.57 23.36
N THR A 68 -21.76 1.68 22.85
CA THR A 68 -21.33 0.90 21.69
C THR A 68 -21.17 -0.57 22.06
N PRO A 69 -21.23 -1.50 21.09
CA PRO A 69 -20.97 -2.92 21.40
C PRO A 69 -19.60 -3.16 22.05
N PHE A 70 -18.59 -2.36 21.76
CA PHE A 70 -17.30 -2.36 22.43
C PHE A 70 -17.45 -2.06 23.94
N GLU A 71 -18.22 -1.02 24.29
CA GLU A 71 -18.49 -0.64 25.68
C GLU A 71 -19.35 -1.66 26.40
N GLN A 72 -20.38 -2.21 25.73
CA GLN A 72 -21.26 -3.26 26.27
C GLN A 72 -20.52 -4.56 26.58
N GLN A 73 -19.42 -4.84 25.89
CA GLN A 73 -18.62 -6.06 26.04
C GLN A 73 -17.37 -5.85 26.92
N GLY A 74 -17.35 -4.83 27.75
CA GLY A 74 -16.30 -4.60 28.74
C GLY A 74 -14.97 -4.12 28.15
N TYR A 75 -15.00 -3.47 26.97
CA TYR A 75 -13.86 -2.82 26.33
C TYR A 75 -12.76 -3.79 25.81
N VAL A 76 -13.09 -5.07 25.67
CA VAL A 76 -12.14 -6.11 25.26
C VAL A 76 -12.49 -6.77 23.93
N SER A 77 -13.69 -6.56 23.43
CA SER A 77 -14.21 -7.13 22.18
C SER A 77 -14.62 -6.04 21.21
N SER A 78 -14.62 -6.39 19.93
CA SER A 78 -15.11 -5.56 18.84
C SER A 78 -16.24 -6.29 18.12
N PRO A 79 -17.36 -5.64 17.77
CA PRO A 79 -18.50 -6.31 17.11
C PRO A 79 -18.11 -6.83 15.71
N ASN A 80 -18.75 -7.92 15.28
CA ASN A 80 -18.67 -8.40 13.91
C ASN A 80 -19.34 -7.42 12.93
N TYR A 81 -19.31 -7.71 11.63
CA TYR A 81 -19.88 -6.84 10.60
C TYR A 81 -21.38 -6.61 10.78
N HIS A 82 -22.15 -7.67 11.05
CA HIS A 82 -23.59 -7.58 11.23
C HIS A 82 -23.95 -6.68 12.43
N ASP A 83 -23.38 -6.95 13.59
CA ASP A 83 -23.66 -6.20 14.82
C ASP A 83 -23.17 -4.74 14.71
N THR A 84 -22.06 -4.51 14.03
CA THR A 84 -21.56 -3.16 13.72
C THR A 84 -22.59 -2.39 12.89
N MET A 85 -23.10 -3.02 11.81
CA MET A 85 -24.04 -2.35 10.91
C MET A 85 -25.40 -2.16 11.57
N GLU A 86 -25.90 -3.11 12.34
CA GLU A 86 -27.15 -2.98 13.10
C GLU A 86 -27.08 -1.80 14.08
N TRP A 87 -25.98 -1.66 14.81
CA TRP A 87 -25.81 -0.54 15.72
C TRP A 87 -25.69 0.79 15.00
N LEU A 88 -24.93 0.84 13.89
CA LEU A 88 -24.78 2.05 13.08
C LEU A 88 -26.11 2.43 12.39
N ASP A 89 -26.92 1.48 11.93
CA ASP A 89 -28.24 1.76 11.36
C ASP A 89 -29.16 2.43 12.40
N LYS A 90 -29.20 1.91 13.62
CA LYS A 90 -29.96 2.55 14.73
C LYS A 90 -29.46 3.96 15.00
N LEU A 91 -28.13 4.17 14.98
CA LEU A 91 -27.56 5.51 15.21
C LEU A 91 -27.92 6.48 14.07
N VAL A 92 -27.78 6.06 12.83
CA VAL A 92 -28.11 6.88 11.65
C VAL A 92 -29.60 7.22 11.63
N ASP A 93 -30.48 6.24 11.87
CA ASP A 93 -31.94 6.46 11.89
C ASP A 93 -32.40 7.42 13.00
N SER A 94 -31.61 7.56 14.06
CA SER A 94 -31.89 8.45 15.20
C SER A 94 -31.26 9.84 15.06
N SER A 95 -30.51 10.11 14.00
CA SER A 95 -29.68 11.32 13.85
C SER A 95 -30.02 12.06 12.56
N ASP A 96 -30.18 13.38 12.67
CA ASP A 96 -30.40 14.27 11.53
C ASP A 96 -29.07 14.71 10.83
N VAL A 97 -27.92 14.40 11.41
CA VAL A 97 -26.58 14.76 10.90
C VAL A 97 -25.84 13.60 10.26
N LEU A 98 -26.36 12.38 10.35
CA LEU A 98 -25.71 11.18 9.81
C LEU A 98 -26.46 10.61 8.61
N GLN A 99 -25.68 10.13 7.64
CA GLN A 99 -26.17 9.38 6.48
C GLN A 99 -25.25 8.15 6.27
N LYS A 100 -25.80 7.05 5.72
CA LYS A 100 -25.03 5.84 5.41
C LYS A 100 -25.17 5.50 3.93
N ILE A 101 -24.05 5.31 3.26
CA ILE A 101 -24.03 4.92 1.84
C ILE A 101 -23.06 3.75 1.62
N SER A 102 -23.32 2.92 0.61
CA SER A 102 -22.35 1.94 0.13
C SER A 102 -21.41 2.57 -0.90
N ILE A 103 -20.10 2.43 -0.71
CA ILE A 103 -19.12 2.83 -1.72
C ILE A 103 -18.82 1.71 -2.72
N GLY A 104 -19.34 0.50 -2.49
CA GLY A 104 -19.21 -0.68 -3.33
C GLY A 104 -19.34 -1.97 -2.56
N LYS A 105 -19.17 -3.10 -3.25
CA LYS A 105 -19.23 -4.43 -2.66
C LYS A 105 -17.87 -5.12 -2.69
N SER A 106 -17.58 -5.88 -1.64
CA SER A 106 -16.42 -6.78 -1.59
C SER A 106 -16.60 -7.96 -2.55
N PRO A 107 -15.53 -8.76 -2.81
CA PRO A 107 -15.62 -9.97 -3.61
C PRO A 107 -16.65 -11.00 -3.11
N GLN A 108 -16.92 -11.06 -1.80
CA GLN A 108 -17.96 -11.93 -1.23
C GLN A 108 -19.34 -11.26 -1.16
N GLY A 109 -19.53 -10.10 -1.77
CA GLY A 109 -20.81 -9.41 -1.94
C GLY A 109 -21.28 -8.57 -0.75
N ARG A 110 -20.44 -8.36 0.29
CA ARG A 110 -20.75 -7.45 1.40
C ARG A 110 -20.57 -6.00 0.98
N ASP A 111 -21.45 -5.14 1.42
CA ASP A 111 -21.32 -3.70 1.19
C ASP A 111 -20.18 -3.11 2.03
N ILE A 112 -19.36 -2.25 1.41
CA ILE A 112 -18.39 -1.41 2.09
C ILE A 112 -19.11 -0.10 2.40
N TRP A 113 -19.48 0.07 3.69
CA TRP A 113 -20.28 1.21 4.11
C TRP A 113 -19.42 2.41 4.48
N MET A 114 -19.90 3.58 4.13
CA MET A 114 -19.36 4.87 4.56
C MET A 114 -20.47 5.66 5.27
N ILE A 115 -20.17 6.13 6.47
CA ILE A 115 -21.02 7.06 7.22
C ILE A 115 -20.58 8.47 6.89
N ILE A 116 -21.54 9.30 6.52
CA ILE A 116 -21.36 10.73 6.28
C ILE A 116 -21.90 11.46 7.51
N ALA A 117 -21.07 12.29 8.13
CA ALA A 117 -21.51 13.18 9.19
C ALA A 117 -21.31 14.64 8.74
N SER A 118 -22.41 15.38 8.67
CA SER A 118 -22.43 16.79 8.28
C SER A 118 -23.48 17.55 9.07
N GLN A 119 -23.25 18.83 9.34
CA GLN A 119 -24.11 19.65 10.22
C GLN A 119 -25.58 19.68 9.76
N ASP A 120 -25.81 19.67 8.47
CA ASP A 120 -27.12 19.82 7.84
C ASP A 120 -27.62 18.52 7.19
N GLY A 121 -26.97 17.37 7.48
CA GLY A 121 -27.37 16.05 7.01
C GLY A 121 -27.15 15.81 5.52
N GLU A 122 -26.21 16.51 4.89
CA GLU A 122 -25.90 16.32 3.47
C GLU A 122 -25.41 14.89 3.20
N SER A 123 -25.90 14.32 2.10
CA SER A 123 -25.64 12.92 1.72
C SER A 123 -24.93 12.75 0.39
N THR A 124 -24.58 13.84 -0.29
CA THR A 124 -23.93 13.79 -1.61
C THR A 124 -22.61 14.56 -1.62
N ALA A 125 -21.66 14.09 -2.43
CA ALA A 125 -20.37 14.75 -2.59
C ALA A 125 -20.50 16.21 -3.07
N GLN A 126 -21.50 16.49 -3.94
CA GLN A 126 -21.75 17.84 -4.40
C GLN A 126 -22.21 18.75 -3.26
N ALA A 127 -23.16 18.29 -2.42
CA ALA A 127 -23.64 19.08 -1.29
C ALA A 127 -22.53 19.39 -0.28
N LEU A 128 -21.65 18.39 0.03
CA LEU A 128 -20.48 18.62 0.89
C LEU A 128 -19.47 19.58 0.27
N SER A 129 -19.30 19.55 -1.04
CA SER A 129 -18.46 20.54 -1.74
C SER A 129 -19.06 21.94 -1.68
N ASP A 130 -20.37 22.06 -1.87
CA ASP A 130 -21.10 23.34 -1.94
C ASP A 130 -21.19 24.04 -0.57
N ASN A 131 -21.17 23.28 0.55
CA ASN A 131 -21.18 23.87 1.89
C ASN A 131 -19.86 24.55 2.26
N GLY A 132 -18.80 24.35 1.45
CA GLY A 132 -17.50 25.01 1.59
C GLY A 132 -16.62 24.54 2.76
N LYS A 133 -17.12 23.65 3.61
CA LYS A 133 -16.37 23.08 4.73
C LYS A 133 -15.24 22.16 4.23
N ALA A 134 -14.25 21.91 5.08
CA ALA A 134 -13.28 20.86 4.79
C ALA A 134 -13.90 19.49 5.06
N THR A 135 -13.47 18.49 4.30
CA THR A 135 -13.95 17.10 4.43
C THR A 135 -12.81 16.19 4.86
N VAL A 136 -13.00 15.48 5.97
CA VAL A 136 -12.06 14.47 6.47
C VAL A 136 -12.59 13.09 6.16
N LEU A 137 -11.79 12.27 5.49
CA LEU A 137 -12.06 10.84 5.28
C LEU A 137 -11.28 10.04 6.32
N VAL A 138 -11.97 9.21 7.08
CA VAL A 138 -11.38 8.28 8.05
C VAL A 138 -11.70 6.86 7.62
N GLN A 139 -10.69 6.02 7.54
CA GLN A 139 -10.81 4.61 7.22
C GLN A 139 -10.24 3.75 8.32
N ALA A 140 -11.00 2.74 8.73
CA ALA A 140 -10.56 1.71 9.67
C ALA A 140 -10.60 0.31 9.02
N GLY A 141 -9.80 -0.60 9.52
CA GLY A 141 -9.85 -2.01 9.15
C GLY A 141 -9.38 -2.34 7.74
N ILE A 142 -8.37 -1.64 7.21
CA ILE A 142 -7.66 -2.08 5.99
C ILE A 142 -6.99 -3.44 6.26
N HIS A 143 -6.40 -3.62 7.43
CA HIS A 143 -6.09 -4.91 8.03
C HIS A 143 -7.13 -5.16 9.12
N SER A 144 -8.03 -6.10 8.92
CA SER A 144 -9.26 -6.18 9.71
C SER A 144 -9.09 -6.64 11.16
N GLY A 145 -7.89 -7.09 11.55
CA GLY A 145 -7.55 -7.30 12.96
C GLY A 145 -7.07 -6.03 13.67
N GLU A 146 -6.76 -4.98 12.93
CA GLU A 146 -6.34 -3.66 13.40
C GLU A 146 -7.56 -2.75 13.45
N ILE A 147 -8.49 -3.05 14.37
CA ILE A 147 -9.86 -2.53 14.29
C ILE A 147 -10.17 -1.42 15.32
N ASP A 148 -9.17 -0.87 15.97
CA ASP A 148 -9.31 0.19 16.99
C ASP A 148 -10.10 1.39 16.45
N GLY A 149 -9.85 1.75 15.19
CA GLY A 149 -10.51 2.87 14.52
C GLY A 149 -12.01 2.69 14.31
N LYS A 150 -12.49 1.44 14.17
CA LYS A 150 -13.92 1.17 14.05
C LYS A 150 -14.64 1.57 15.35
N ASP A 151 -14.19 1.06 16.47
CA ASP A 151 -14.85 1.29 17.75
C ASP A 151 -14.68 2.75 18.22
N ALA A 152 -13.51 3.35 18.00
CA ALA A 152 -13.28 4.77 18.25
C ALA A 152 -14.18 5.68 17.40
N GLY A 153 -14.34 5.37 16.13
CA GLY A 153 -15.21 6.11 15.21
C GLY A 153 -16.69 5.96 15.55
N MET A 154 -17.13 4.77 15.97
CA MET A 154 -18.50 4.54 16.46
C MET A 154 -18.78 5.37 17.71
N MET A 155 -17.87 5.40 18.68
CA MET A 155 -17.98 6.27 19.88
C MET A 155 -18.07 7.75 19.49
N LEU A 156 -17.23 8.20 18.56
CA LEU A 156 -17.22 9.60 18.12
C LEU A 156 -18.52 9.99 17.40
N LEU A 157 -19.03 9.14 16.51
CA LEU A 157 -20.33 9.36 15.84
C LEU A 157 -21.50 9.41 16.82
N ARG A 158 -21.49 8.53 17.85
CA ARG A 158 -22.44 8.59 18.96
C ARG A 158 -22.41 9.95 19.64
N ASP A 159 -21.22 10.42 20.00
CA ASP A 159 -21.07 11.67 20.74
C ASP A 159 -21.45 12.90 19.91
N ILE A 160 -21.21 12.85 18.61
CA ILE A 160 -21.69 13.86 17.66
C ILE A 160 -23.22 13.89 17.60
N SER A 161 -23.86 12.72 17.62
CA SER A 161 -25.32 12.61 17.45
C SER A 161 -26.10 12.78 18.74
N HIS A 162 -25.62 12.25 19.86
CA HIS A 162 -26.38 12.11 21.12
C HIS A 162 -25.71 12.74 22.35
N SER A 163 -24.62 13.50 22.16
CA SER A 163 -23.93 14.21 23.22
C SER A 163 -23.66 15.67 22.78
N ASN A 164 -22.69 16.30 23.39
CA ASN A 164 -22.37 17.72 23.19
C ASN A 164 -21.29 17.96 22.13
N LYS A 165 -21.07 17.01 21.17
CA LYS A 165 -20.01 17.13 20.16
C LYS A 165 -20.50 17.42 18.74
N ARG A 166 -21.79 17.74 18.57
CA ARG A 166 -22.35 18.14 17.27
C ARG A 166 -21.63 19.37 16.69
N GLU A 167 -21.13 20.25 17.54
CA GLU A 167 -20.35 21.44 17.17
C GLU A 167 -19.09 21.12 16.34
N LEU A 168 -18.56 19.89 16.42
CA LEU A 168 -17.44 19.44 15.58
C LEU A 168 -17.77 19.55 14.09
N LEU A 169 -19.06 19.44 13.71
CA LEU A 169 -19.51 19.49 12.31
C LEU A 169 -19.79 20.91 11.80
N GLU A 170 -19.66 21.94 12.63
CA GLU A 170 -19.94 23.33 12.20
C GLU A 170 -19.06 23.78 11.04
N ASN A 171 -17.78 23.36 11.02
CA ASN A 171 -16.79 23.79 10.05
C ASN A 171 -16.02 22.65 9.37
N VAL A 172 -16.44 21.39 9.57
CA VAL A 172 -15.85 20.21 8.95
C VAL A 172 -16.90 19.15 8.69
N ASN A 173 -16.76 18.40 7.59
CA ASN A 173 -17.53 17.19 7.31
C ASN A 173 -16.66 15.97 7.63
N LEU A 174 -17.28 14.88 8.06
CA LEU A 174 -16.63 13.60 8.30
C LEU A 174 -17.21 12.52 7.37
N LEU A 175 -16.35 11.82 6.67
CA LEU A 175 -16.62 10.57 5.97
C LEU A 175 -15.91 9.45 6.74
N PHE A 176 -16.66 8.46 7.20
CA PHE A 176 -16.11 7.39 8.02
C PHE A 176 -16.43 6.01 7.42
N ILE A 177 -15.37 5.24 7.11
CA ILE A 177 -15.46 3.84 6.69
C ILE A 177 -15.07 2.97 7.88
N PRO A 178 -16.05 2.37 8.59
CA PRO A 178 -15.78 1.61 9.81
C PRO A 178 -15.02 0.31 9.57
N ILE A 179 -15.30 -0.37 8.46
CA ILE A 179 -14.66 -1.64 8.07
C ILE A 179 -14.38 -1.59 6.59
N PHE A 180 -13.11 -1.44 6.22
CA PHE A 180 -12.74 -1.39 4.80
C PHE A 180 -12.60 -2.79 4.20
N SER A 181 -11.81 -3.67 4.80
CA SER A 181 -11.64 -5.06 4.35
C SER A 181 -12.70 -5.96 5.00
N VAL A 182 -13.96 -5.82 4.55
CA VAL A 182 -15.13 -6.45 5.17
C VAL A 182 -15.08 -7.98 5.17
N ASP A 183 -14.54 -8.60 4.11
CA ASP A 183 -14.45 -10.06 4.03
C ASP A 183 -13.37 -10.62 4.97
N ALA A 184 -12.26 -9.90 5.11
CA ALA A 184 -11.21 -10.22 6.07
C ALA A 184 -11.67 -10.02 7.52
N HIS A 185 -12.56 -9.06 7.76
CA HIS A 185 -13.15 -8.81 9.07
C HIS A 185 -13.98 -10.01 9.53
N GLU A 186 -14.77 -10.58 8.64
CA GLU A 186 -15.59 -11.77 8.94
C GLU A 186 -14.79 -13.09 9.01
N ARG A 187 -13.54 -13.08 8.58
CA ARG A 187 -12.58 -14.16 8.87
C ARG A 187 -11.94 -13.97 10.25
N SER A 188 -12.78 -13.82 11.25
CA SER A 188 -12.41 -13.49 12.62
C SER A 188 -12.04 -14.72 13.44
N SER A 189 -11.05 -14.60 14.33
CA SER A 189 -10.62 -15.63 15.27
C SER A 189 -9.82 -15.03 16.43
N GLN A 190 -9.89 -15.67 17.60
CA GLN A 190 -9.01 -15.37 18.73
C GLN A 190 -7.53 -15.69 18.48
N PHE A 191 -7.23 -16.48 17.44
CA PHE A 191 -5.87 -16.88 17.07
C PHE A 191 -5.25 -16.02 15.95
N ASN A 192 -5.99 -15.04 15.44
CA ASN A 192 -5.45 -14.08 14.51
C ASN A 192 -4.59 -13.05 15.26
N ARG A 193 -3.63 -12.41 14.58
CA ARG A 193 -2.85 -11.29 15.13
C ARG A 193 -2.16 -11.61 16.46
N VAL A 194 -1.41 -12.70 16.51
CA VAL A 194 -0.71 -13.16 17.74
C VAL A 194 0.18 -12.10 18.40
N ASN A 195 0.68 -11.11 17.64
CA ASN A 195 1.52 -10.01 18.14
C ASN A 195 0.71 -8.85 18.77
N GLN A 196 -0.62 -8.97 18.87
CA GLN A 196 -1.50 -7.87 19.26
C GLN A 196 -2.37 -8.25 20.45
N ARG A 197 -2.47 -7.34 21.44
CA ARG A 197 -3.37 -7.48 22.60
C ARG A 197 -4.78 -7.07 22.23
N GLY A 198 -5.62 -8.05 21.91
CA GLY A 198 -7.02 -7.81 21.60
C GLY A 198 -7.30 -6.96 20.35
N PRO A 199 -8.58 -6.87 20.02
CA PRO A 199 -9.75 -7.45 20.74
C PRO A 199 -9.73 -8.97 20.79
N VAL A 200 -10.64 -9.60 21.56
CA VAL A 200 -10.70 -11.06 21.75
C VAL A 200 -10.76 -11.82 20.43
N ASN A 201 -11.61 -11.36 19.51
CA ASN A 201 -11.64 -11.90 18.14
C ASN A 201 -11.17 -10.82 17.17
N MET A 202 -10.21 -11.16 16.35
CA MET A 202 -9.60 -10.25 15.37
C MET A 202 -9.78 -10.77 13.96
N GLY A 203 -10.06 -9.87 13.02
CA GLY A 203 -10.12 -10.20 11.60
C GLY A 203 -8.75 -10.60 11.02
N TRP A 204 -8.78 -11.05 9.77
CA TRP A 204 -7.57 -11.43 9.03
C TRP A 204 -6.86 -10.20 8.42
N ARG A 205 -5.58 -10.37 8.05
CA ARG A 205 -4.79 -9.26 7.51
C ARG A 205 -5.14 -8.91 6.07
N THR A 206 -5.36 -9.93 5.23
CA THR A 206 -5.53 -9.81 3.78
C THR A 206 -6.97 -10.03 3.37
N THR A 207 -7.36 -9.54 2.18
CA THR A 207 -8.69 -9.72 1.58
C THR A 207 -9.05 -11.19 1.40
N ALA A 208 -10.29 -11.47 0.98
CA ALA A 208 -10.72 -12.83 0.59
C ALA A 208 -9.84 -13.45 -0.50
N ASN A 209 -9.27 -12.63 -1.38
CA ASN A 209 -8.36 -13.04 -2.45
C ASN A 209 -6.88 -13.05 -2.02
N ASN A 210 -6.62 -12.92 -0.72
CA ASN A 210 -5.29 -12.89 -0.11
C ASN A 210 -4.39 -11.73 -0.57
N LEU A 211 -4.99 -10.59 -0.97
CA LEU A 211 -4.26 -9.36 -1.29
C LEU A 211 -4.19 -8.45 -0.06
N ASN A 212 -3.05 -7.80 0.14
CA ASN A 212 -2.86 -6.79 1.17
C ASN A 212 -3.26 -5.41 0.63
N LEU A 213 -4.38 -4.87 1.10
CA LEU A 213 -4.89 -3.58 0.63
C LEU A 213 -3.91 -2.42 0.87
N ASN A 214 -3.09 -2.46 1.94
CA ASN A 214 -2.04 -1.47 2.15
C ASN A 214 -0.74 -1.78 1.37
N ARG A 215 -0.86 -2.46 0.24
CA ARG A 215 0.13 -2.64 -0.83
C ARG A 215 -0.50 -2.39 -2.20
N ASP A 216 -1.75 -1.93 -2.23
CA ASP A 216 -2.58 -1.96 -3.43
C ASP A 216 -2.96 -0.59 -3.97
N TYR A 217 -2.61 0.52 -3.30
CA TYR A 217 -2.99 1.86 -3.74
C TYR A 217 -2.48 2.21 -5.15
N ALA A 218 -1.25 1.83 -5.49
CA ALA A 218 -0.68 2.11 -6.81
C ALA A 218 -1.22 1.19 -7.91
N LYS A 219 -1.28 -0.13 -7.63
CA LYS A 219 -1.67 -1.13 -8.64
C LYS A 219 -3.18 -1.34 -8.74
N ALA A 220 -3.93 -1.10 -7.64
CA ALA A 220 -5.39 -1.13 -7.57
C ALA A 220 -6.02 -2.42 -8.14
N ASP A 221 -5.54 -3.58 -7.71
CA ASP A 221 -6.03 -4.89 -8.14
C ASP A 221 -7.29 -5.31 -7.38
N ALA A 222 -7.30 -5.07 -6.05
CA ALA A 222 -8.42 -5.43 -5.20
C ALA A 222 -9.65 -4.57 -5.50
N LEU A 223 -10.81 -5.22 -5.55
CA LEU A 223 -12.08 -4.53 -5.82
C LEU A 223 -12.37 -3.46 -4.75
N GLU A 224 -12.07 -3.77 -3.49
CA GLU A 224 -12.20 -2.85 -2.37
C GLU A 224 -11.35 -1.57 -2.61
N MET A 225 -10.08 -1.73 -3.02
CA MET A 225 -9.20 -0.60 -3.31
C MET A 225 -9.72 0.24 -4.47
N GLN A 226 -10.25 -0.40 -5.52
CA GLN A 226 -10.87 0.33 -6.63
C GLN A 226 -12.07 1.16 -6.16
N HIS A 227 -12.88 0.65 -5.24
CA HIS A 227 -13.99 1.40 -4.65
C HIS A 227 -13.51 2.59 -3.82
N LEU A 228 -12.48 2.41 -3.00
CA LEU A 228 -11.90 3.49 -2.20
C LEU A 228 -11.33 4.60 -3.10
N ILE A 229 -10.56 4.25 -4.13
CA ILE A 229 -9.99 5.24 -5.06
C ILE A 229 -11.11 6.03 -5.78
N ARG A 230 -12.19 5.34 -6.20
CA ARG A 230 -13.38 6.03 -6.76
C ARG A 230 -14.04 6.95 -5.74
N ALA A 231 -14.18 6.50 -4.49
CA ALA A 231 -14.74 7.32 -3.43
C ALA A 231 -13.88 8.57 -3.18
N ILE A 232 -12.54 8.43 -3.10
CA ILE A 232 -11.62 9.58 -2.98
C ILE A 232 -11.79 10.55 -4.17
N ASN A 233 -11.94 10.05 -5.40
CA ASN A 233 -12.14 10.89 -6.58
C ASN A 233 -13.49 11.61 -6.59
N ILE A 234 -14.54 10.98 -6.08
CA ILE A 234 -15.91 11.54 -6.03
C ILE A 234 -16.03 12.55 -4.88
N TRP A 235 -15.59 12.17 -3.68
CA TRP A 235 -15.79 12.95 -2.46
C TRP A 235 -14.70 13.99 -2.22
N GLN A 236 -13.54 13.88 -2.86
CA GLN A 236 -12.40 14.81 -2.82
C GLN A 236 -12.08 15.31 -1.40
N PRO A 237 -11.79 14.40 -0.45
CA PRO A 237 -11.50 14.80 0.91
C PRO A 237 -10.28 15.74 0.97
N ASP A 238 -10.27 16.64 1.94
CA ASP A 238 -9.16 17.56 2.21
C ASP A 238 -8.11 16.92 3.13
N LEU A 239 -8.47 15.85 3.84
CA LEU A 239 -7.57 15.05 4.68
C LEU A 239 -8.05 13.62 4.73
N TYR A 240 -7.12 12.66 4.66
CA TYR A 240 -7.38 11.24 4.75
C TYR A 240 -6.63 10.63 5.94
N ILE A 241 -7.31 9.80 6.72
CA ILE A 241 -6.73 9.05 7.84
C ILE A 241 -6.91 7.55 7.58
N ASP A 242 -5.82 6.81 7.66
CA ASP A 242 -5.75 5.36 7.59
C ASP A 242 -5.28 4.81 8.94
N ILE A 243 -6.12 4.01 9.60
CA ILE A 243 -5.89 3.58 10.99
C ILE A 243 -5.41 2.14 11.03
N HIS A 244 -4.24 1.95 11.66
CA HIS A 244 -3.51 0.71 11.81
C HIS A 244 -3.14 0.39 13.25
N VAL A 245 -2.55 -0.79 13.43
CA VAL A 245 -1.88 -1.22 14.66
C VAL A 245 -0.53 -1.78 14.29
N THR A 246 0.54 -1.16 14.80
CA THR A 246 1.92 -1.59 14.55
C THR A 246 2.32 -2.79 15.41
N ASP A 247 3.33 -3.52 14.96
CA ASP A 247 4.03 -4.56 15.71
C ASP A 247 5.54 -4.22 15.79
N GLY A 248 6.36 -5.15 16.24
CA GLY A 248 7.82 -5.01 16.30
C GLY A 248 8.34 -4.78 17.73
N ILE A 249 9.18 -3.74 17.93
CA ILE A 249 9.78 -3.44 19.23
C ILE A 249 8.73 -2.87 20.20
N ASP A 250 8.94 -3.13 21.52
CA ASP A 250 8.11 -2.52 22.55
C ASP A 250 8.61 -1.12 22.92
N TYR A 251 7.67 -0.20 23.16
CA TYR A 251 7.94 1.19 23.52
C TYR A 251 6.80 1.81 24.34
N GLN A 252 7.04 3.02 24.87
CA GLN A 252 6.08 3.68 25.73
C GLN A 252 4.94 4.38 24.96
N TYR A 253 5.14 4.78 23.72
CA TYR A 253 4.11 5.41 22.92
C TYR A 253 2.92 4.47 22.71
N ASP A 254 1.71 4.97 22.87
CA ASP A 254 0.49 4.18 22.60
C ASP A 254 -0.14 4.54 21.26
N VAL A 255 0.08 5.75 20.77
CA VAL A 255 -0.33 6.20 19.43
C VAL A 255 0.89 6.77 18.70
N THR A 256 1.31 6.12 17.63
CA THR A 256 2.27 6.70 16.70
C THR A 256 1.59 7.05 15.38
N PHE A 257 2.10 8.03 14.67
CA PHE A 257 1.57 8.39 13.36
C PHE A 257 2.65 8.95 12.44
N GLY A 258 2.42 8.80 11.15
CA GLY A 258 3.33 9.24 10.09
C GLY A 258 2.56 9.74 8.87
N TYR A 259 3.26 10.50 8.06
CA TYR A 259 2.81 11.05 6.78
C TYR A 259 4.02 11.20 5.85
N ASN A 260 3.88 11.91 4.73
CA ASN A 260 4.98 12.18 3.81
C ASN A 260 6.16 12.90 4.48
N ILE A 261 7.30 12.95 3.80
CA ILE A 261 8.52 13.65 4.24
C ILE A 261 8.62 15.03 3.58
N ALA A 262 9.47 15.90 4.14
CA ALA A 262 9.70 17.27 3.61
C ALA A 262 10.17 17.27 2.15
N GLN A 263 10.93 16.27 1.74
CA GLN A 263 11.46 16.09 0.38
C GLN A 263 10.46 15.38 -0.55
N GLY A 264 9.28 14.98 -0.06
CA GLY A 264 8.24 14.30 -0.81
C GLY A 264 7.61 15.15 -1.91
N TYR A 265 6.46 14.69 -2.39
CA TYR A 265 5.78 15.32 -3.53
C TYR A 265 4.93 16.52 -3.12
N SER A 266 4.60 16.65 -1.82
CA SER A 266 3.67 17.65 -1.29
C SER A 266 4.29 18.44 -0.13
N PRO A 267 5.29 19.31 -0.38
CA PRO A 267 6.01 20.02 0.68
C PRO A 267 5.16 21.05 1.44
N SER A 268 4.17 21.67 0.82
CA SER A 268 3.28 22.63 1.49
C SER A 268 2.31 21.91 2.44
N ILE A 269 1.81 20.74 2.04
CA ILE A 269 1.04 19.83 2.88
C ILE A 269 1.90 19.35 4.06
N PHE A 270 3.14 18.91 3.79
CA PHE A 270 4.06 18.51 4.85
C PHE A 270 4.27 19.63 5.88
N ALA A 271 4.50 20.85 5.43
CA ALA A 271 4.69 22.00 6.31
C ALA A 271 3.46 22.27 7.19
N TRP A 272 2.24 22.11 6.65
CA TRP A 272 1.00 22.22 7.41
C TRP A 272 0.87 21.10 8.45
N LEU A 273 1.17 19.86 8.05
CA LEU A 273 1.12 18.69 8.94
C LEU A 273 2.12 18.83 10.11
N GLU A 274 3.35 19.26 9.85
CA GLU A 274 4.37 19.43 10.88
C GLU A 274 4.12 20.64 11.80
N SER A 275 3.68 21.77 11.24
CA SER A 275 3.61 23.02 12.03
C SER A 275 2.27 23.23 12.73
N ILE A 276 1.18 22.63 12.24
CA ILE A 276 -0.19 22.84 12.75
C ILE A 276 -0.78 21.55 13.30
N TYR A 277 -0.79 20.49 12.48
CA TYR A 277 -1.50 19.26 12.83
C TYR A 277 -0.80 18.49 13.96
N ARG A 278 0.48 18.15 13.77
CA ARG A 278 1.25 17.35 14.74
C ARG A 278 1.21 17.95 16.16
N PRO A 279 1.56 19.23 16.38
CA PRO A 279 1.54 19.78 17.73
C PRO A 279 0.15 19.75 18.37
N ALA A 280 -0.90 20.00 17.59
CA ALA A 280 -2.28 20.00 18.10
C ALA A 280 -2.71 18.61 18.57
N VAL A 281 -2.39 17.56 17.78
CA VAL A 281 -2.76 16.18 18.12
C VAL A 281 -1.90 15.63 19.25
N GLU A 282 -0.58 15.87 19.23
CA GLU A 282 0.32 15.42 20.31
C GLU A 282 -0.04 16.04 21.66
N ASN A 283 -0.41 17.32 21.68
CA ASN A 283 -0.87 17.98 22.90
C ASN A 283 -2.18 17.38 23.42
N ALA A 284 -3.17 17.20 22.54
CA ALA A 284 -4.46 16.64 22.94
C ALA A 284 -4.33 15.21 23.48
N LEU A 285 -3.54 14.37 22.83
CA LEU A 285 -3.25 13.01 23.30
C LEU A 285 -2.57 13.04 24.67
N SER A 286 -1.57 13.90 24.85
CA SER A 286 -0.83 14.03 26.12
C SER A 286 -1.73 14.54 27.25
N GLU A 287 -2.61 15.52 27.00
CA GLU A 287 -3.60 16.03 27.99
C GLU A 287 -4.60 14.96 28.41
N GLN A 288 -4.90 14.00 27.54
CA GLN A 288 -5.82 12.90 27.80
C GLN A 288 -5.12 11.64 28.38
N GLY A 289 -3.82 11.71 28.66
CA GLY A 289 -3.05 10.65 29.30
C GLY A 289 -2.46 9.62 28.33
N HIS A 290 -2.40 9.94 27.04
CA HIS A 290 -1.74 9.13 26.02
C HIS A 290 -0.31 9.61 25.77
N ILE A 291 0.53 8.74 25.21
CA ILE A 291 1.91 9.07 24.85
C ILE A 291 2.02 9.02 23.32
N PRO A 292 1.87 10.16 22.63
CA PRO A 292 2.03 10.23 21.18
C PRO A 292 3.48 10.14 20.75
N GLY A 293 3.70 9.60 19.54
CA GLY A 293 5.03 9.54 18.94
C GLY A 293 5.01 9.57 17.41
N GLN A 294 6.17 9.82 16.84
CA GLN A 294 6.37 9.65 15.40
C GLN A 294 6.47 8.16 15.06
N LEU A 295 5.87 7.76 13.95
CA LEU A 295 6.06 6.41 13.41
C LEU A 295 7.53 6.20 13.04
N VAL A 296 8.15 5.20 13.65
CA VAL A 296 9.54 4.81 13.44
C VAL A 296 9.67 3.29 13.43
N PHE A 297 10.74 2.78 12.84
CA PHE A 297 11.10 1.36 12.85
C PHE A 297 12.48 1.18 13.45
N ALA A 298 12.72 0.11 14.20
CA ALA A 298 14.05 -0.21 14.68
C ALA A 298 14.94 -0.69 13.52
N ASN A 299 16.18 -0.21 13.47
CA ASN A 299 17.18 -0.70 12.51
C ASN A 299 17.63 -2.13 12.83
N ASP A 300 17.52 -2.52 14.09
CA ASP A 300 17.81 -3.88 14.57
C ASP A 300 16.90 -4.17 15.77
N ASN A 301 16.02 -5.16 15.65
CA ASN A 301 15.08 -5.53 16.72
C ASN A 301 15.79 -6.15 17.94
N THR A 302 17.07 -6.50 17.83
CA THR A 302 17.87 -7.08 18.92
C THR A 302 18.86 -6.09 19.52
N ASP A 303 19.04 -4.91 18.93
CA ASP A 303 19.97 -3.89 19.40
C ASP A 303 19.47 -2.47 19.14
N MET A 304 18.82 -1.88 20.12
CA MET A 304 18.31 -0.51 20.04
C MET A 304 19.39 0.54 19.80
N THR A 305 20.66 0.24 20.09
CA THR A 305 21.77 1.19 19.85
C THR A 305 22.06 1.40 18.36
N LYS A 306 21.57 0.50 17.48
CA LYS A 306 21.60 0.66 16.02
C LYS A 306 20.68 1.78 15.52
N GLY A 307 19.79 2.27 16.39
CA GLY A 307 18.94 3.40 16.13
C GLY A 307 17.64 3.05 15.39
N LEU A 308 17.05 4.08 14.81
CA LEU A 308 15.70 4.03 14.23
C LEU A 308 15.72 4.47 12.76
N SER A 309 14.79 3.95 12.00
CA SER A 309 14.50 4.41 10.64
C SER A 309 13.23 5.25 10.60
N LEU A 310 13.29 6.37 9.89
CA LEU A 310 12.13 7.10 9.40
C LEU A 310 11.75 6.55 8.03
N TRP A 311 10.48 6.27 7.87
CA TRP A 311 9.96 5.71 6.65
C TRP A 311 9.51 6.80 5.67
N ASN A 312 9.93 6.66 4.41
CA ASN A 312 9.39 7.40 3.27
C ASN A 312 8.56 6.45 2.43
N PRO A 313 7.22 6.47 2.56
CA PRO A 313 6.36 5.52 1.90
C PRO A 313 6.27 5.76 0.39
N SER A 314 6.32 4.68 -0.39
CA SER A 314 6.03 4.71 -1.82
C SER A 314 4.51 4.67 -2.09
N PRO A 315 4.05 4.93 -3.33
CA PRO A 315 2.62 5.01 -3.65
C PRO A 315 1.80 3.72 -3.44
N ARG A 316 2.42 2.56 -3.15
CA ARG A 316 1.66 1.36 -2.78
C ARG A 316 0.96 1.48 -1.42
N PHE A 317 1.42 2.39 -0.56
CA PHE A 317 0.90 2.64 0.79
C PHE A 317 0.00 3.87 0.80
N SER A 318 -0.94 3.93 1.77
CA SER A 318 -1.92 5.02 1.86
C SER A 318 -1.31 6.41 1.88
N ASN A 319 -0.33 6.65 2.76
CA ASN A 319 0.31 7.95 2.92
C ASN A 319 1.27 8.31 1.77
N GLY A 320 1.94 7.33 1.15
CA GLY A 320 2.73 7.56 -0.07
C GLY A 320 1.86 7.86 -1.29
N TYR A 321 0.72 7.18 -1.41
CA TYR A 321 -0.29 7.48 -2.44
C TYR A 321 -0.90 8.86 -2.24
N GLY A 322 -1.22 9.21 -0.98
CA GLY A 322 -1.70 10.54 -0.63
C GLY A 322 -0.72 11.64 -1.01
N ASP A 323 0.57 11.47 -0.70
CA ASP A 323 1.62 12.41 -1.07
C ASP A 323 1.71 12.59 -2.59
N ALA A 324 1.72 11.47 -3.35
CA ALA A 324 1.82 11.48 -4.81
C ALA A 324 0.61 12.13 -5.51
N ARG A 325 -0.56 12.17 -4.86
CA ARG A 325 -1.78 12.80 -5.38
C ARG A 325 -2.13 14.13 -4.73
N HIS A 326 -1.27 14.65 -3.84
CA HIS A 326 -1.47 15.89 -3.08
C HIS A 326 -2.74 15.89 -2.21
N LEU A 327 -2.96 14.76 -1.53
CA LEU A 327 -3.98 14.56 -0.51
C LEU A 327 -3.26 14.38 0.84
N PRO A 328 -3.39 15.30 1.79
CA PRO A 328 -2.87 15.11 3.14
C PRO A 328 -3.33 13.77 3.70
N THR A 329 -2.41 12.86 3.95
CA THR A 329 -2.74 11.51 4.41
C THR A 329 -1.91 11.15 5.63
N ILE A 330 -2.60 10.73 6.69
CA ILE A 330 -2.01 10.36 7.96
C ILE A 330 -2.23 8.87 8.18
N LEU A 331 -1.13 8.16 8.38
CA LEU A 331 -1.12 6.79 8.83
C LEU A 331 -1.04 6.80 10.36
N ILE A 332 -2.07 6.31 11.03
CA ILE A 332 -2.07 6.09 12.48
C ILE A 332 -1.62 4.64 12.73
N GLU A 333 -0.71 4.47 13.68
CA GLU A 333 -0.23 3.17 14.12
C GLU A 333 -0.32 3.10 15.64
N ASN A 334 -1.40 2.52 16.13
CA ASN A 334 -1.55 2.21 17.55
C ASN A 334 -0.58 1.09 17.94
N HIS A 335 -0.04 1.13 19.15
CA HIS A 335 0.93 0.10 19.55
C HIS A 335 0.23 -1.21 19.96
N SER A 336 0.54 -2.29 19.25
CA SER A 336 -0.11 -3.61 19.41
C SER A 336 -0.05 -4.18 20.82
N LEU A 337 1.02 -3.89 21.58
CA LEU A 337 1.21 -4.41 22.94
C LEU A 337 0.44 -3.62 24.03
N LYS A 338 -0.21 -2.51 23.68
CA LYS A 338 -1.08 -1.79 24.61
C LYS A 338 -2.47 -2.42 24.68
N PRO A 339 -3.16 -2.38 25.84
CA PRO A 339 -4.52 -2.86 25.97
C PRO A 339 -5.47 -2.28 24.91
N TYR A 340 -6.43 -3.07 24.45
CA TYR A 340 -7.37 -2.66 23.39
C TYR A 340 -8.13 -1.38 23.76
N LYS A 341 -8.61 -1.29 25.00
CA LYS A 341 -9.27 -0.10 25.55
C LYS A 341 -8.42 1.16 25.37
N GLN A 342 -7.14 1.10 25.73
CA GLN A 342 -6.20 2.22 25.61
C GLN A 342 -6.05 2.67 24.16
N ARG A 343 -5.90 1.73 23.22
CA ARG A 343 -5.74 2.02 21.79
C ARG A 343 -6.98 2.66 21.18
N VAL A 344 -8.18 2.15 21.50
CA VAL A 344 -9.45 2.74 21.06
C VAL A 344 -9.60 4.18 21.57
N LEU A 345 -9.30 4.42 22.85
CA LEU A 345 -9.39 5.76 23.43
C LEU A 345 -8.38 6.74 22.85
N GLY A 346 -7.13 6.32 22.64
CA GLY A 346 -6.12 7.14 21.96
C GLY A 346 -6.54 7.50 20.54
N THR A 347 -7.09 6.54 19.81
CA THR A 347 -7.63 6.76 18.46
C THR A 347 -8.80 7.76 18.49
N TYR A 348 -9.73 7.61 19.42
CA TYR A 348 -10.84 8.55 19.60
C TYR A 348 -10.35 9.99 19.80
N VAL A 349 -9.42 10.20 20.74
CA VAL A 349 -8.83 11.53 21.02
C VAL A 349 -8.17 12.11 19.78
N MET A 350 -7.44 11.30 19.04
CA MET A 350 -6.80 11.73 17.81
C MET A 350 -7.81 12.13 16.72
N LEU A 351 -8.88 11.36 16.55
CA LEU A 351 -9.93 11.67 15.55
C LEU A 351 -10.68 12.97 15.93
N GLU A 352 -11.08 13.12 17.19
CA GLU A 352 -11.73 14.34 17.66
C GLU A 352 -10.85 15.58 17.46
N GLN A 353 -9.58 15.48 17.85
CA GLN A 353 -8.64 16.60 17.67
C GLN A 353 -8.36 16.88 16.20
N THR A 354 -8.36 15.86 15.34
CA THR A 354 -8.25 16.05 13.90
C THR A 354 -9.37 16.92 13.37
N LEU A 355 -10.64 16.60 13.71
CA LEU A 355 -11.79 17.40 13.29
C LEU A 355 -11.67 18.85 13.77
N LYS A 356 -11.32 19.07 15.05
CA LYS A 356 -11.09 20.40 15.62
C LYS A 356 -9.99 21.18 14.87
N THR A 357 -8.88 20.50 14.58
CA THR A 357 -7.72 21.13 13.91
C THR A 357 -8.02 21.49 12.47
N VAL A 358 -8.68 20.61 11.74
CA VAL A 358 -9.09 20.84 10.34
C VAL A 358 -10.14 21.94 10.27
N ALA A 359 -11.17 21.91 11.12
CA ALA A 359 -12.19 22.95 11.20
C ALA A 359 -11.58 24.35 11.41
N LYS A 360 -10.66 24.47 12.37
CA LYS A 360 -9.99 25.73 12.69
C LYS A 360 -9.03 26.22 11.60
N ASN A 361 -8.44 25.34 10.82
CA ASN A 361 -7.36 25.65 9.88
C ASN A 361 -7.68 25.27 8.43
N SER A 362 -8.96 25.07 8.08
CA SER A 362 -9.41 24.61 6.77
C SER A 362 -8.89 25.46 5.60
N THR A 363 -8.90 26.77 5.73
CA THR A 363 -8.38 27.69 4.71
C THR A 363 -6.88 27.46 4.44
N LYS A 364 -6.06 27.30 5.50
CA LYS A 364 -4.63 27.03 5.36
C LYS A 364 -4.37 25.66 4.75
N LEU A 365 -5.15 24.66 5.15
CA LEU A 365 -5.08 23.30 4.60
C LEU A 365 -5.40 23.29 3.11
N LYS A 366 -6.53 23.88 2.70
CA LYS A 366 -6.93 23.99 1.29
C LYS A 366 -5.92 24.79 0.47
N SER A 367 -5.28 25.83 1.06
CA SER A 367 -4.20 26.58 0.39
C SER A 367 -2.97 25.69 0.14
N ALA A 368 -2.52 24.92 1.14
CA ALA A 368 -1.37 24.03 1.00
C ALA A 368 -1.64 22.93 -0.05
N ILE A 369 -2.84 22.35 -0.04
CA ILE A 369 -3.27 21.38 -1.05
C ILE A 369 -3.22 21.96 -2.45
N ASN A 370 -3.76 23.16 -2.64
CA ASN A 370 -3.79 23.81 -3.95
C ASN A 370 -2.38 24.20 -4.42
N GLU A 371 -1.51 24.66 -3.53
CA GLU A 371 -0.12 24.96 -3.85
C GLU A 371 0.60 23.71 -4.40
N ASP A 372 0.50 22.59 -3.71
CA ASP A 372 1.14 21.34 -4.15
C ASP A 372 0.48 20.77 -5.42
N LYS A 373 -0.85 20.75 -5.52
CA LYS A 373 -1.59 20.28 -6.72
C LYS A 373 -1.18 20.96 -8.02
N TYR A 374 -0.80 22.23 -7.95
CA TYR A 374 -0.46 23.01 -9.14
C TYR A 374 1.03 23.31 -9.25
N ARG A 375 1.83 22.80 -8.32
CA ARG A 375 3.29 22.84 -8.37
C ARG A 375 3.80 21.85 -9.41
N ASN A 376 4.17 22.24 -10.58
CA ASN A 376 4.69 21.37 -11.63
C ASN A 376 6.22 21.44 -11.70
N PRO A 377 7.00 20.78 -10.84
CA PRO A 377 8.45 20.83 -10.87
C PRO A 377 8.98 20.25 -12.18
N SER A 378 10.02 20.85 -12.74
CA SER A 378 10.63 20.40 -14.01
C SER A 378 11.31 19.03 -13.90
N LYS A 379 11.60 18.61 -12.69
CA LYS A 379 12.17 17.29 -12.35
C LYS A 379 11.39 16.69 -11.19
N LEU A 380 11.26 15.37 -11.19
CA LEU A 380 10.64 14.59 -10.11
C LEU A 380 11.61 13.52 -9.63
N THR A 381 11.84 13.41 -8.34
CA THR A 381 12.56 12.29 -7.74
C THR A 381 11.63 11.10 -7.67
N ILE A 382 12.06 9.94 -8.19
CA ILE A 382 11.26 8.72 -8.29
C ILE A 382 11.84 7.55 -7.48
N SER A 383 13.04 7.73 -6.92
CA SER A 383 13.71 6.77 -6.03
C SER A 383 14.55 7.51 -5.02
N TRP A 384 14.67 6.93 -3.82
CA TRP A 384 15.33 7.55 -2.68
C TRP A 384 16.37 6.60 -2.07
N GLN A 385 17.48 7.14 -1.59
CA GLN A 385 18.51 6.43 -0.83
C GLN A 385 18.40 6.76 0.66
N SER A 386 18.78 5.80 1.48
CA SER A 386 18.94 5.97 2.92
C SER A 386 20.17 6.83 3.24
N GLU A 387 20.05 7.68 4.23
CA GLU A 387 21.15 8.40 4.85
C GLU A 387 20.96 8.45 6.36
N THR A 388 22.07 8.51 7.09
CA THR A 388 22.02 8.76 8.54
C THR A 388 21.93 10.26 8.77
N LEU A 389 20.92 10.71 9.51
CA LEU A 389 20.76 12.11 9.84
C LEU A 389 21.85 12.59 10.80
N ALA A 390 22.21 13.87 10.70
CA ALA A 390 23.27 14.46 11.51
C ALA A 390 22.95 14.47 13.02
N GLU A 391 21.66 14.58 13.36
CA GLU A 391 21.17 14.58 14.73
C GLU A 391 20.42 13.30 15.04
N GLY A 392 20.77 12.69 16.16
CA GLY A 392 20.01 11.58 16.74
C GLY A 392 18.76 12.07 17.48
N ARG A 393 17.94 11.13 17.95
CA ARG A 393 16.71 11.44 18.69
C ARG A 393 16.62 10.64 19.98
N ASP A 394 16.03 11.25 20.99
CA ASP A 394 15.60 10.56 22.19
C ASP A 394 14.38 9.70 21.89
N PHE A 395 14.35 8.49 22.44
CA PHE A 395 13.28 7.52 22.20
C PHE A 395 12.78 6.91 23.51
N LYS A 396 11.48 7.01 23.76
CA LYS A 396 10.82 6.42 24.93
C LYS A 396 10.53 4.95 24.66
N GLY A 397 11.53 4.09 24.81
CA GLY A 397 11.40 2.65 24.64
C GLY A 397 11.09 1.91 25.94
N ILE A 398 11.13 0.60 25.88
CA ILE A 398 11.07 -0.33 27.02
C ILE A 398 12.45 -0.97 27.19
N ASP A 399 12.85 -1.29 28.41
CA ASP A 399 14.09 -2.02 28.65
C ASP A 399 13.98 -3.49 28.22
N TYR A 400 15.10 -4.09 27.88
CA TYR A 400 15.13 -5.47 27.41
C TYR A 400 16.46 -6.14 27.77
N HIS A 401 16.45 -7.47 27.75
CA HIS A 401 17.66 -8.27 27.77
C HIS A 401 17.66 -9.27 26.62
N ILE A 402 18.83 -9.78 26.28
CA ILE A 402 19.03 -10.74 25.21
C ILE A 402 19.28 -12.11 25.80
N GLU A 403 18.55 -13.11 25.36
CA GLU A 403 18.71 -14.51 25.73
C GLU A 403 19.15 -15.32 24.52
N GLN A 404 19.95 -16.36 24.77
CA GLN A 404 20.22 -17.40 23.78
C GLN A 404 19.09 -18.41 23.83
N SER A 405 18.30 -18.49 22.76
CA SER A 405 17.15 -19.37 22.71
C SER A 405 17.55 -20.83 22.50
N PRO A 406 17.11 -21.75 23.36
CA PRO A 406 17.30 -23.19 23.11
C PRO A 406 16.40 -23.71 21.97
N ILE A 407 15.38 -22.97 21.57
CA ILE A 407 14.40 -23.34 20.53
C ILE A 407 14.91 -22.93 19.17
N SER A 408 15.20 -21.62 18.97
CA SER A 408 15.64 -21.10 17.68
C SER A 408 17.15 -21.25 17.46
N GLY A 409 17.93 -21.49 18.53
CA GLY A 409 19.40 -21.44 18.48
C GLY A 409 19.97 -20.03 18.27
N GLY A 410 19.15 -19.00 18.22
CA GLY A 410 19.51 -17.61 17.99
C GLY A 410 19.31 -16.72 19.22
N LYS A 411 19.64 -15.43 19.07
CA LYS A 411 19.35 -14.41 20.08
C LYS A 411 17.87 -14.05 20.05
N VAL A 412 17.26 -13.91 21.22
CA VAL A 412 15.86 -13.50 21.41
C VAL A 412 15.80 -12.33 22.37
N VAL A 413 15.02 -11.33 22.02
CA VAL A 413 14.72 -10.17 22.87
C VAL A 413 13.66 -10.56 23.89
N ARG A 414 13.88 -10.15 25.14
CA ARG A 414 12.89 -10.20 26.23
C ARG A 414 12.63 -8.81 26.74
N TRP A 415 11.50 -8.24 26.37
CA TRP A 415 11.06 -6.96 26.89
C TRP A 415 10.64 -7.09 28.34
N THR A 416 11.11 -6.17 29.19
CA THR A 416 10.90 -6.24 30.65
C THR A 416 9.58 -5.60 31.10
N GLY A 417 8.97 -4.75 30.24
CA GLY A 417 7.87 -3.87 30.63
C GLY A 417 8.32 -2.57 31.32
N GLU A 418 9.61 -2.42 31.65
CA GLU A 418 10.13 -1.24 32.35
C GLU A 418 10.44 -0.10 31.36
N PRO A 419 9.92 1.12 31.58
CA PRO A 419 10.20 2.28 30.75
C PRO A 419 11.69 2.63 30.72
N LYS A 420 12.22 2.91 29.53
CA LYS A 420 13.60 3.34 29.34
C LYS A 420 13.70 4.45 28.30
N LEU A 421 14.40 5.53 28.66
CA LEU A 421 14.74 6.58 27.70
C LEU A 421 16.08 6.24 27.03
N TYR A 422 16.00 5.93 25.74
CA TYR A 422 17.18 5.80 24.89
C TYR A 422 17.53 7.18 24.35
N LYS A 423 18.72 7.67 24.70
CA LYS A 423 19.16 9.02 24.33
C LYS A 423 19.94 9.02 23.03
N ASN A 424 19.68 10.02 22.20
CA ASN A 424 20.43 10.34 21.00
C ASN A 424 20.64 9.13 20.06
N LEU A 425 19.58 8.33 19.84
CA LEU A 425 19.64 7.20 18.91
C LEU A 425 19.90 7.69 17.49
N PRO A 426 20.79 7.00 16.72
CA PRO A 426 20.97 7.30 15.30
C PRO A 426 19.65 7.18 14.54
N ILE A 427 19.42 8.10 13.61
CA ILE A 427 18.24 8.08 12.74
C ILE A 427 18.70 7.86 11.30
N VAL A 428 18.16 6.83 10.67
CA VAL A 428 18.28 6.59 9.23
C VAL A 428 16.99 7.05 8.54
N ALA A 429 17.11 7.75 7.44
CA ALA A 429 15.95 8.22 6.68
C ALA A 429 16.19 8.11 5.17
N ASN A 430 15.14 7.78 4.41
CA ASN A 430 15.16 7.73 2.95
C ASN A 430 14.87 9.13 2.39
N THR A 431 15.82 10.07 2.55
CA THR A 431 15.65 11.49 2.21
C THR A 431 16.57 11.96 1.10
N LYS A 432 17.61 11.20 0.76
CA LYS A 432 18.52 11.53 -0.32
C LYS A 432 17.96 11.07 -1.67
N ALA A 433 17.82 12.01 -2.62
CA ALA A 433 17.38 11.66 -3.97
C ALA A 433 18.36 10.68 -4.64
N ASP A 434 17.85 9.58 -5.19
CA ASP A 434 18.59 8.58 -5.95
C ASP A 434 18.36 8.80 -7.45
N ILE A 435 17.15 8.53 -7.93
CA ILE A 435 16.79 8.72 -9.34
C ILE A 435 15.85 9.91 -9.46
N THR A 436 16.24 10.84 -10.33
CA THR A 436 15.43 12.01 -10.67
C THR A 436 15.22 12.07 -12.17
N VAL A 437 13.97 12.20 -12.61
CA VAL A 437 13.60 12.26 -14.02
C VAL A 437 13.10 13.65 -14.41
N THR A 438 13.41 14.08 -15.64
CA THR A 438 12.85 15.30 -16.22
C THR A 438 11.38 15.05 -16.54
N ARG A 439 10.50 15.98 -16.13
CA ARG A 439 9.06 15.91 -16.43
C ARG A 439 8.82 16.02 -17.93
N PRO A 440 8.22 14.99 -18.58
CA PRO A 440 7.80 15.11 -19.97
C PRO A 440 6.56 16.01 -20.07
N VAL A 441 6.28 16.56 -21.23
CA VAL A 441 5.03 17.32 -21.48
C VAL A 441 3.82 16.40 -21.40
N ALA A 442 3.97 15.18 -21.87
CA ALA A 442 2.94 14.14 -21.81
C ALA A 442 3.54 12.75 -22.02
N TYR A 443 2.81 11.75 -21.55
CA TYR A 443 3.00 10.35 -21.96
C TYR A 443 2.01 9.98 -23.06
N TYR A 444 2.41 8.99 -23.88
CA TYR A 444 1.54 8.38 -24.87
C TYR A 444 1.56 6.86 -24.68
N ILE A 445 0.37 6.27 -24.56
CA ILE A 445 0.18 4.83 -24.36
C ILE A 445 -0.66 4.28 -25.52
N PRO A 446 -0.15 3.31 -26.29
CA PRO A 446 -0.89 2.67 -27.37
C PRO A 446 -2.14 1.93 -26.85
N PRO A 447 -3.22 1.82 -27.67
CA PRO A 447 -4.53 1.34 -27.21
C PRO A 447 -4.56 -0.13 -26.76
N GLN A 448 -3.61 -0.96 -27.18
CA GLN A 448 -3.51 -2.36 -26.77
C GLN A 448 -3.16 -2.55 -25.29
N TRP A 449 -2.67 -1.52 -24.61
CA TRP A 449 -2.41 -1.52 -23.17
C TRP A 449 -3.63 -1.02 -22.39
N SER A 450 -4.79 -1.60 -22.67
CA SER A 450 -6.09 -1.16 -22.13
C SER A 450 -6.16 -1.23 -20.61
N ASP A 451 -5.65 -2.30 -20.02
CA ASP A 451 -5.60 -2.51 -18.56
C ASP A 451 -4.76 -1.47 -17.82
N VAL A 452 -3.64 -1.06 -18.39
CA VAL A 452 -2.85 0.08 -17.88
C VAL A 452 -3.65 1.39 -17.99
N ILE A 453 -4.28 1.63 -19.14
CA ILE A 453 -5.10 2.83 -19.37
C ILE A 453 -6.28 2.88 -18.40
N GLU A 454 -6.95 1.76 -18.14
CA GLU A 454 -8.07 1.65 -17.22
C GLU A 454 -7.64 1.95 -15.77
N ARG A 455 -6.46 1.44 -15.34
CA ARG A 455 -5.93 1.77 -14.01
C ARG A 455 -5.61 3.25 -13.85
N LEU A 456 -4.98 3.87 -14.83
CA LEU A 456 -4.73 5.31 -14.81
C LEU A 456 -6.04 6.12 -14.78
N SER A 457 -7.07 5.66 -15.49
CA SER A 457 -8.40 6.24 -15.44
C SER A 457 -9.04 6.10 -14.06
N LEU A 458 -8.91 4.93 -13.43
CA LEU A 458 -9.39 4.67 -12.08
C LEU A 458 -8.79 5.64 -11.06
N HIS A 459 -7.50 5.95 -11.18
CA HIS A 459 -6.84 6.95 -10.33
C HIS A 459 -7.35 8.37 -10.53
N GLY A 460 -8.14 8.64 -11.57
CA GLY A 460 -8.63 9.97 -11.92
C GLY A 460 -7.67 10.80 -12.77
N ILE A 461 -6.62 10.18 -13.32
CA ILE A 461 -5.65 10.84 -14.19
C ILE A 461 -6.34 11.27 -15.49
N ARG A 462 -6.27 12.56 -15.80
CA ARG A 462 -6.87 13.11 -17.02
C ARG A 462 -6.10 12.66 -18.25
N MET A 463 -6.82 12.20 -19.26
CA MET A 463 -6.25 11.72 -20.51
C MET A 463 -7.13 12.02 -21.72
N THR A 464 -6.55 12.04 -22.90
CA THR A 464 -7.25 12.24 -24.17
C THR A 464 -6.85 11.18 -25.18
N ARG A 465 -7.80 10.69 -25.99
CA ARG A 465 -7.54 9.71 -27.05
C ARG A 465 -7.31 10.40 -28.39
N LEU A 466 -6.28 9.95 -29.15
CA LEU A 466 -6.06 10.41 -30.50
C LEU A 466 -7.16 9.91 -31.43
N LYS A 467 -7.76 10.83 -32.18
CA LYS A 467 -8.82 10.54 -33.17
C LYS A 467 -8.28 10.11 -34.53
N LYS A 468 -7.00 10.39 -34.80
CA LYS A 468 -6.28 10.07 -36.04
C LYS A 468 -4.86 9.65 -35.71
N PRO A 469 -4.19 8.84 -36.55
CA PRO A 469 -2.76 8.57 -36.40
C PRO A 469 -1.97 9.88 -36.40
N ARG A 470 -0.90 9.90 -35.64
CA ARG A 470 -0.02 11.08 -35.52
C ARG A 470 1.44 10.66 -35.38
N THR A 471 2.32 11.19 -36.25
CA THR A 471 3.76 11.04 -36.09
C THR A 471 4.29 12.18 -35.25
N ILE A 472 5.05 11.83 -34.21
CA ILE A 472 5.66 12.79 -33.29
C ILE A 472 7.06 12.34 -32.89
N THR A 473 7.92 13.28 -32.57
CA THR A 473 9.21 13.00 -31.95
C THR A 473 9.00 12.79 -30.45
N THR A 474 9.47 11.65 -29.95
CA THR A 474 9.33 11.21 -28.55
C THR A 474 10.62 10.61 -28.03
N GLN A 475 10.63 10.31 -26.75
CA GLN A 475 11.62 9.48 -26.09
C GLN A 475 11.00 8.14 -25.74
N GLN A 476 11.76 7.06 -25.89
CA GLN A 476 11.36 5.69 -25.55
C GLN A 476 12.46 5.04 -24.72
N TYR A 477 12.09 4.34 -23.66
CA TYR A 477 13.01 3.49 -22.91
C TYR A 477 13.24 2.18 -23.66
N GLN A 478 14.50 1.77 -23.69
CA GLN A 478 14.97 0.43 -24.08
C GLN A 478 15.50 -0.25 -22.83
N PHE A 479 15.06 -1.48 -22.58
CA PHE A 479 15.50 -2.28 -21.45
C PHE A 479 16.65 -3.21 -21.80
N SER A 480 17.45 -3.54 -20.80
CA SER A 480 18.40 -4.66 -20.80
C SER A 480 18.40 -5.33 -19.43
N ASP A 481 18.88 -6.57 -19.38
CA ASP A 481 19.11 -7.34 -18.17
C ASP A 481 17.89 -7.36 -17.20
N PRO A 482 16.70 -7.78 -17.67
CA PRO A 482 15.52 -7.83 -16.82
C PRO A 482 15.71 -8.86 -15.70
N LEU A 483 15.43 -8.44 -14.47
CA LEU A 483 15.43 -9.28 -13.27
C LEU A 483 13.99 -9.40 -12.76
N PHE A 484 13.46 -10.60 -12.87
CA PHE A 484 12.14 -10.94 -12.35
C PHE A 484 12.24 -11.45 -10.91
N SER A 485 11.23 -11.16 -10.08
CA SER A 485 11.13 -11.79 -8.77
C SER A 485 11.02 -13.31 -8.91
N SER A 486 11.68 -14.04 -8.00
CA SER A 486 11.65 -15.51 -7.99
C SER A 486 10.35 -16.09 -7.43
N ALA A 487 9.57 -15.28 -6.74
CA ALA A 487 8.26 -15.61 -6.20
C ALA A 487 7.29 -14.46 -6.47
N ASP A 488 6.00 -14.77 -6.52
CA ASP A 488 4.95 -13.76 -6.62
C ASP A 488 4.91 -12.89 -5.36
N TYR A 489 4.68 -11.60 -5.58
CA TYR A 489 4.44 -10.63 -4.53
C TYR A 489 3.13 -9.89 -4.82
N GLU A 490 2.17 -9.98 -3.91
CA GLU A 490 0.85 -9.36 -4.05
C GLU A 490 0.16 -9.69 -5.41
N GLY A 491 0.30 -10.96 -5.84
CA GLY A 491 -0.29 -11.47 -7.09
C GLY A 491 0.47 -11.13 -8.36
N HIS A 492 1.67 -10.57 -8.27
CA HIS A 492 2.49 -10.17 -9.42
C HIS A 492 3.89 -10.75 -9.40
N GLN A 493 4.39 -11.11 -10.56
CA GLN A 493 5.82 -11.27 -10.80
C GLN A 493 6.43 -9.91 -11.11
N THR A 494 7.06 -9.30 -10.11
CA THR A 494 7.67 -7.98 -10.26
C THR A 494 8.93 -8.01 -11.11
N VAL A 495 9.28 -6.89 -11.74
CA VAL A 495 10.44 -6.77 -12.61
C VAL A 495 11.18 -5.45 -12.40
N ILE A 496 12.49 -5.51 -12.43
CA ILE A 496 13.39 -4.37 -12.61
C ILE A 496 14.30 -4.63 -13.80
N ALA A 497 14.75 -3.58 -14.47
CA ALA A 497 15.65 -3.72 -15.62
C ALA A 497 16.55 -2.48 -15.74
N ALA A 498 17.74 -2.68 -16.32
CA ALA A 498 18.55 -1.55 -16.73
C ALA A 498 17.86 -0.82 -17.90
N THR A 499 17.98 0.51 -17.94
CA THR A 499 17.26 1.36 -18.89
C THR A 499 18.22 2.26 -19.66
N SER A 500 17.97 2.41 -20.96
CA SER A 500 18.49 3.50 -21.78
C SER A 500 17.34 4.24 -22.44
N ILE A 501 17.52 5.52 -22.74
CA ILE A 501 16.47 6.34 -23.34
C ILE A 501 16.90 6.83 -24.72
N HIS A 502 16.03 6.67 -25.71
CA HIS A 502 16.33 7.01 -27.10
C HIS A 502 15.28 7.98 -27.64
N LYS A 503 15.75 8.94 -28.45
CA LYS A 503 14.87 9.82 -29.21
C LYS A 503 14.42 9.12 -30.48
N ILE A 504 13.13 9.04 -30.71
CA ILE A 504 12.52 8.36 -31.84
C ILE A 504 11.42 9.20 -32.50
N ASN A 505 11.17 8.95 -33.78
CA ASN A 505 9.95 9.41 -34.46
C ASN A 505 8.95 8.27 -34.46
N ALA A 506 7.92 8.39 -33.64
CA ALA A 506 6.90 7.37 -33.48
C ALA A 506 5.62 7.75 -34.22
N THR A 507 5.06 6.81 -34.98
CA THR A 507 3.71 6.96 -35.54
C THR A 507 2.71 6.31 -34.60
N LEU A 508 1.97 7.15 -33.89
CA LEU A 508 0.96 6.77 -32.92
C LEU A 508 -0.33 6.39 -33.62
N PRO A 509 -0.89 5.19 -33.39
CA PRO A 509 -2.16 4.80 -34.00
C PRO A 509 -3.35 5.58 -33.42
N THR A 510 -4.47 5.55 -34.11
CA THR A 510 -5.77 6.00 -33.57
C THR A 510 -6.08 5.26 -32.26
N GLY A 511 -6.64 5.96 -31.27
CA GLY A 511 -6.96 5.38 -29.96
C GLY A 511 -5.80 5.48 -28.94
N THR A 512 -4.57 5.82 -29.35
CA THR A 512 -3.47 6.12 -28.42
C THR A 512 -3.91 7.16 -27.39
N VAL A 513 -3.63 6.92 -26.14
CA VAL A 513 -3.97 7.81 -25.02
C VAL A 513 -2.81 8.78 -24.77
N ARG A 514 -3.11 10.07 -24.71
CA ARG A 514 -2.21 11.13 -24.28
C ARG A 514 -2.53 11.51 -22.84
N ILE A 515 -1.52 11.52 -21.98
CA ILE A 515 -1.60 11.89 -20.56
C ILE A 515 -0.70 13.11 -20.34
N PRO A 516 -1.27 14.32 -20.21
CA PRO A 516 -0.48 15.51 -19.90
C PRO A 516 0.03 15.45 -18.46
N THR A 517 1.22 15.96 -18.19
CA THR A 517 1.80 15.98 -16.83
C THR A 517 1.53 17.28 -16.08
N ASP A 518 1.00 18.30 -16.76
CA ASP A 518 0.56 19.59 -16.21
C ASP A 518 -0.87 19.50 -15.64
N GLN A 519 -1.11 18.52 -14.79
CA GLN A 519 -2.39 18.27 -14.13
C GLN A 519 -2.18 17.96 -12.64
N PRO A 520 -3.21 18.10 -11.79
CA PRO A 520 -3.08 17.82 -10.34
C PRO A 520 -2.53 16.43 -10.00
N LEU A 521 -2.81 15.42 -10.83
CA LEU A 521 -2.27 14.07 -10.66
C LEU A 521 -1.06 13.78 -11.57
N GLY A 522 -0.33 14.83 -11.97
CA GLY A 522 0.84 14.70 -12.84
C GLY A 522 1.99 13.94 -12.19
N ASP A 523 2.23 14.16 -10.89
CA ASP A 523 3.26 13.47 -10.13
C ASP A 523 2.91 11.98 -9.99
N LEU A 524 1.68 11.65 -9.63
CA LEU A 524 1.20 10.27 -9.58
C LEU A 524 1.32 9.58 -10.95
N ALA A 525 0.92 10.26 -12.02
CA ALA A 525 1.06 9.71 -13.37
C ALA A 525 2.52 9.38 -13.73
N MET A 526 3.46 10.25 -13.33
CA MET A 526 4.88 9.99 -13.52
C MET A 526 5.35 8.78 -12.70
N LEU A 527 4.98 8.67 -11.44
CA LEU A 527 5.37 7.56 -10.58
C LEU A 527 4.81 6.22 -11.07
N LEU A 528 3.62 6.22 -11.66
CA LEU A 528 3.04 5.00 -12.23
C LEU A 528 3.64 4.62 -13.60
N LEU A 529 4.19 5.57 -14.35
CA LEU A 529 4.64 5.34 -15.73
C LEU A 529 6.16 5.38 -15.93
N GLU A 530 6.94 5.97 -15.01
CA GLU A 530 8.40 5.90 -15.09
C GLU A 530 8.88 4.52 -14.63
N PRO A 531 9.54 3.72 -15.50
CA PRO A 531 9.79 2.31 -15.20
C PRO A 531 10.74 2.08 -14.02
N GLN A 532 11.53 3.09 -13.67
CA GLN A 532 12.48 3.03 -12.54
C GLN A 532 11.84 3.46 -11.20
N ALA A 533 10.58 3.91 -11.19
CA ALA A 533 9.88 4.22 -9.95
C ALA A 533 9.47 2.94 -9.23
N GLU A 534 9.58 2.95 -7.89
CA GLU A 534 9.40 1.79 -7.03
C GLU A 534 8.04 1.09 -7.20
N ASP A 535 6.98 1.87 -7.47
CA ASP A 535 5.60 1.37 -7.63
C ASP A 535 5.05 1.56 -9.04
N SER A 536 5.93 1.69 -10.03
CA SER A 536 5.48 1.82 -11.41
C SER A 536 4.69 0.59 -11.87
N LEU A 537 3.76 0.79 -12.81
CA LEU A 537 3.03 -0.30 -13.45
C LEU A 537 3.98 -1.25 -14.20
N PHE A 538 5.18 -0.76 -14.57
CA PHE A 538 6.27 -1.61 -15.07
C PHE A 538 6.81 -2.53 -13.97
N TYR A 539 7.18 -1.96 -12.79
CA TYR A 539 7.66 -2.75 -11.65
C TYR A 539 6.66 -3.86 -11.28
N TRP A 540 5.37 -3.55 -11.29
CA TRP A 540 4.29 -4.50 -11.01
C TRP A 540 4.04 -5.52 -12.13
N GLY A 541 4.87 -5.53 -13.17
CA GLY A 541 4.82 -6.54 -14.24
C GLY A 541 3.69 -6.39 -15.26
N MET A 542 2.98 -5.27 -15.27
CA MET A 542 1.87 -5.05 -16.22
C MET A 542 2.34 -4.95 -17.68
N PHE A 543 3.64 -4.86 -17.89
CA PHE A 543 4.28 -4.83 -19.22
C PHE A 543 5.15 -6.06 -19.50
N ASN A 544 5.13 -7.12 -18.68
CA ASN A 544 6.05 -8.25 -18.76
C ASN A 544 6.09 -8.94 -20.14
N THR A 545 5.00 -8.84 -20.92
CA THR A 545 4.95 -9.41 -22.29
C THR A 545 5.97 -8.79 -23.24
N ILE A 546 6.52 -7.58 -22.95
CA ILE A 546 7.57 -6.98 -23.77
C ILE A 546 8.90 -7.76 -23.73
N PHE A 547 9.07 -8.62 -22.71
CA PHE A 547 10.23 -9.51 -22.56
C PHE A 547 10.00 -10.89 -23.21
N THR A 548 8.81 -11.13 -23.76
CA THR A 548 8.49 -12.37 -24.45
C THR A 548 8.75 -12.20 -25.94
N ARG A 549 9.61 -13.05 -26.45
CA ARG A 549 9.87 -13.14 -27.90
C ARG A 549 9.23 -14.41 -28.41
N THR A 550 8.23 -14.29 -29.28
CA THR A 550 7.45 -15.41 -29.80
C THR A 550 7.85 -15.85 -31.19
N GLU A 551 8.50 -14.96 -31.96
CA GLU A 551 9.00 -15.29 -33.29
C GLU A 551 10.45 -15.85 -33.23
N TYR A 552 10.77 -16.74 -34.10
CA TYR A 552 12.07 -17.43 -34.15
C TYR A 552 12.53 -17.62 -35.62
N ILE A 553 13.80 -18.00 -35.79
CA ILE A 553 14.39 -18.33 -37.06
C ILE A 553 15.14 -19.65 -36.93
N GLU A 554 14.97 -20.55 -37.89
CA GLU A 554 15.66 -21.82 -37.91
C GLU A 554 17.12 -21.68 -38.36
N ASP A 555 18.00 -22.57 -37.88
CA ASP A 555 19.43 -22.54 -38.20
C ASP A 555 19.70 -22.61 -39.71
N TYR A 556 18.92 -23.41 -40.44
CA TYR A 556 19.06 -23.54 -41.89
C TYR A 556 18.68 -22.27 -42.65
N ALA A 557 17.98 -21.35 -42.04
CA ALA A 557 17.62 -20.06 -42.62
C ALA A 557 18.58 -18.95 -42.18
N VAL A 558 19.00 -18.93 -40.90
CA VAL A 558 19.89 -17.88 -40.39
C VAL A 558 21.33 -18.05 -40.91
N GLU A 559 21.80 -19.28 -41.14
CA GLU A 559 23.15 -19.54 -41.64
C GLU A 559 23.41 -18.87 -43.01
N PRO A 560 22.61 -19.12 -44.08
CA PRO A 560 22.80 -18.44 -45.35
C PRO A 560 22.48 -16.93 -45.26
N LEU A 561 21.57 -16.51 -44.39
CA LEU A 561 21.33 -15.09 -44.16
C LEU A 561 22.57 -14.41 -43.57
N ALA A 562 23.20 -15.00 -42.58
CA ALA A 562 24.43 -14.50 -41.96
C ALA A 562 25.57 -14.38 -42.97
N ALA A 563 25.78 -15.40 -43.79
CA ALA A 563 26.79 -15.38 -44.86
C ALA A 563 26.55 -14.21 -45.85
N LYS A 564 25.29 -13.99 -46.23
CA LYS A 564 24.92 -12.87 -47.09
C LYS A 564 25.16 -11.51 -46.39
N MET A 565 24.76 -11.37 -45.12
CA MET A 565 24.97 -10.16 -44.36
C MET A 565 26.45 -9.77 -44.23
N LEU A 566 27.34 -10.75 -44.02
CA LEU A 566 28.78 -10.52 -43.95
C LEU A 566 29.36 -10.10 -45.32
N LEU A 567 28.89 -10.72 -46.39
CA LEU A 567 29.34 -10.38 -47.74
C LEU A 567 28.95 -8.95 -48.16
N GLU A 568 27.75 -8.53 -47.77
CA GLU A 568 27.18 -7.22 -48.15
C GLU A 568 27.59 -6.08 -47.19
N ASN A 569 28.11 -6.38 -45.98
CA ASN A 569 28.45 -5.38 -44.99
C ASN A 569 29.84 -5.63 -44.35
N PRO A 570 30.91 -5.01 -44.87
CA PRO A 570 32.26 -5.14 -44.30
C PRO A 570 32.40 -4.64 -42.85
N ALA A 571 31.58 -3.67 -42.43
CA ALA A 571 31.59 -3.21 -41.05
C ALA A 571 31.04 -4.30 -40.11
N LEU A 572 29.99 -4.99 -40.52
CA LEU A 572 29.43 -6.12 -39.78
C LEU A 572 30.41 -7.28 -39.66
N GLN A 573 31.20 -7.54 -40.75
CA GLN A 573 32.27 -8.52 -40.72
C GLN A 573 33.31 -8.17 -39.62
N ALA A 574 33.76 -6.91 -39.57
CA ALA A 574 34.71 -6.46 -38.54
C ALA A 574 34.16 -6.57 -37.11
N GLU A 575 32.88 -6.28 -36.92
CA GLU A 575 32.20 -6.47 -35.63
C GLU A 575 32.15 -7.95 -35.23
N PHE A 576 31.84 -8.83 -36.17
CA PHE A 576 31.80 -10.28 -35.95
C PHE A 576 33.18 -10.85 -35.62
N ASP A 577 34.21 -10.42 -36.33
CA ASP A 577 35.61 -10.81 -36.09
C ASP A 577 36.06 -10.34 -34.68
N LEU A 578 35.58 -9.18 -34.24
CA LEU A 578 35.82 -8.71 -32.87
C LEU A 578 35.12 -9.57 -31.85
N ALA A 579 33.84 -9.92 -32.08
CA ALA A 579 33.05 -10.77 -31.18
C ALA A 579 33.67 -12.18 -31.05
N LEU A 580 34.23 -12.73 -32.12
CA LEU A 580 34.92 -14.04 -32.13
C LEU A 580 36.17 -14.09 -31.22
N LYS A 581 36.70 -12.95 -30.76
CA LYS A 581 37.81 -12.93 -29.77
C LYS A 581 37.36 -13.39 -28.39
N ASP A 582 36.09 -13.32 -28.09
CA ASP A 582 35.51 -13.96 -26.90
C ASP A 582 35.37 -15.47 -27.18
N GLN A 583 36.13 -16.27 -26.44
CA GLN A 583 36.16 -17.73 -26.61
C GLN A 583 34.80 -18.38 -26.27
N ALA A 584 34.05 -17.85 -25.33
CA ALA A 584 32.73 -18.37 -24.97
C ALA A 584 31.77 -18.18 -26.17
N PHE A 585 31.73 -16.98 -26.73
CA PHE A 585 30.95 -16.68 -27.94
C PHE A 585 31.43 -17.48 -29.16
N ALA A 586 32.75 -17.54 -29.40
CA ALA A 586 33.32 -18.23 -30.54
C ALA A 586 33.00 -19.74 -30.57
N ASN A 587 32.86 -20.37 -29.41
CA ASN A 587 32.56 -21.78 -29.24
C ASN A 587 31.06 -22.11 -29.16
N ASP A 588 30.19 -21.09 -29.08
CA ASP A 588 28.72 -21.25 -29.00
C ASP A 588 28.08 -20.94 -30.36
N SER A 589 27.80 -21.99 -31.15
CA SER A 589 27.15 -21.86 -32.46
C SER A 589 25.80 -21.17 -32.39
N LYS A 590 25.01 -21.42 -31.34
CA LYS A 590 23.68 -20.81 -31.14
C LYS A 590 23.80 -19.32 -30.80
N ALA A 591 24.78 -18.93 -30.00
CA ALA A 591 25.06 -17.52 -29.70
C ALA A 591 25.48 -16.77 -30.97
N ARG A 592 26.33 -17.38 -31.81
CA ARG A 592 26.77 -16.81 -33.10
C ARG A 592 25.59 -16.60 -34.05
N LEU A 593 24.73 -17.60 -34.24
CA LEU A 593 23.55 -17.48 -35.10
C LEU A 593 22.56 -16.45 -34.57
N ARG A 594 22.35 -16.44 -33.24
CA ARG A 594 21.52 -15.43 -32.58
C ARG A 594 22.06 -14.02 -32.78
N TRP A 595 23.38 -13.83 -32.79
CA TRP A 595 24.04 -12.54 -33.02
C TRP A 595 23.67 -11.94 -34.39
N PHE A 596 23.62 -12.79 -35.45
CA PHE A 596 23.17 -12.38 -36.79
C PHE A 596 21.66 -12.14 -36.84
N TYR A 597 20.87 -13.03 -36.25
CA TYR A 597 19.42 -12.86 -36.20
C TYR A 597 19.03 -11.50 -35.55
N GLN A 598 19.66 -11.14 -34.45
CA GLN A 598 19.43 -9.86 -33.75
C GLN A 598 19.79 -8.64 -34.62
N ARG A 599 20.62 -8.77 -35.63
CA ARG A 599 21.03 -7.71 -36.56
C ARG A 599 20.33 -7.77 -37.91
N SER A 600 19.46 -8.74 -38.08
CA SER A 600 18.70 -8.94 -39.31
C SER A 600 17.38 -8.16 -39.29
N PRO A 601 16.78 -7.89 -40.47
CA PRO A 601 15.45 -7.25 -40.52
C PRO A 601 14.32 -8.16 -40.05
N TYR A 602 14.58 -9.43 -39.76
CA TYR A 602 13.62 -10.40 -39.24
C TYR A 602 13.52 -10.42 -37.73
N TYR A 603 14.40 -9.67 -37.03
CA TYR A 603 14.35 -9.60 -35.59
C TYR A 603 13.22 -8.70 -35.14
N ASP A 604 12.54 -9.09 -34.06
CA ASP A 604 11.49 -8.26 -33.43
C ASP A 604 12.10 -6.99 -32.85
N ASN A 605 11.87 -5.87 -33.52
CA ASN A 605 12.37 -4.56 -33.13
C ASN A 605 11.62 -3.94 -31.93
N GLU A 606 10.50 -4.52 -31.49
CA GLU A 606 9.75 -4.06 -30.33
C GLU A 606 10.16 -4.80 -29.03
N TYR A 607 10.97 -5.84 -29.14
CA TYR A 607 11.48 -6.61 -28.01
C TYR A 607 12.25 -5.72 -27.03
N MET A 608 11.92 -5.80 -25.73
CA MET A 608 12.50 -5.01 -24.66
C MET A 608 12.33 -3.47 -24.81
N LYS A 609 11.41 -2.99 -25.62
CA LYS A 609 11.07 -1.57 -25.68
C LYS A 609 9.87 -1.25 -24.80
N TYR A 610 9.98 -0.17 -24.06
CA TYR A 610 8.85 0.31 -23.26
C TYR A 610 7.78 0.91 -24.16
N PRO A 611 6.52 0.45 -24.07
CA PRO A 611 5.48 0.94 -24.97
C PRO A 611 4.98 2.35 -24.61
N VAL A 612 5.29 2.84 -23.41
CA VAL A 612 4.94 4.19 -22.97
C VAL A 612 5.98 5.17 -23.49
N LEU A 613 5.54 6.10 -24.33
CA LEU A 613 6.41 7.10 -24.94
C LEU A 613 6.33 8.43 -24.17
N ARG A 614 7.45 9.13 -24.06
CA ARG A 614 7.58 10.42 -23.39
C ARG A 614 7.74 11.54 -24.42
N ALA A 615 6.85 12.55 -24.39
CA ALA A 615 7.01 13.76 -25.19
C ALA A 615 7.85 14.78 -24.44
N SER A 616 8.96 15.22 -25.01
CA SER A 616 9.70 16.39 -24.56
C SER A 616 9.16 17.68 -25.19
N LYS A 617 9.50 18.81 -24.60
CA LYS A 617 9.20 20.13 -25.19
C LYS A 617 9.84 20.28 -26.56
#